data_179718b5d264d0ae6565e66f7b3b41f6
#
_entry.id   179718b5d264d0ae6565e66f7b3b41f6
#
_cell.length_a   1.000
_cell.length_b   1.000
_cell.length_c   1.000
_cell.angle_alpha   90.00
_cell.angle_beta   90.00
_cell.angle_gamma   90.00
#
_symmetry.space_group_name_H-M   'P 1'
#
loop_
_entity.id
_entity.type
_entity.pdbx_description
1 polymer ?
#
loop_
_entity_poly.entity_id
_entity_poly.type
_entity_poly.pdbx_seq_one_letter_code
_entity_poly.pdbx_strand_id
1 'polypeptide(L)'
;MVWRQGQMSIGVRDGLQLQQLVPEGAVERDLNMEHGDVVRMLEMFEPNPNILVTAGFAPIVLHATQVSRYEASTKLLKLATEIPITSGNSTVHELRMSVKSPWQVISVNTEPEGLVGQFQVSTVTVAGVKQRVLELVFNNGIGRAQPVTLKLQLQCAIESGEFSGNQLACLGFEPPAPDNRQMYQVVEQQHFIGVVAEQPAVLRVSNVAALLPFRLNSQSQELAEIEMLQDVGFIYRHDPAVAQAQFAVSRRQQTFDVDLYSVLEVQGEEVHEIVKLT
;
A
#
# COMPACT_ATOMS: atom_id res chain seq x y z
N MET A 1 11.51 -52.13 37.67
CA MET A 1 11.86 -50.72 37.46
C MET A 1 10.57 -49.91 37.66
N VAL A 2 10.51 -48.98 38.56
CA VAL A 2 9.28 -48.18 38.80
C VAL A 2 9.48 -46.88 38.05
N TRP A 3 8.63 -46.61 37.04
CA TRP A 3 8.51 -45.32 36.40
C TRP A 3 8.05 -44.30 37.41
N ARG A 4 8.71 -43.15 37.46
CA ARG A 4 8.29 -42.10 38.41
C ARG A 4 7.70 -40.88 37.66
N GLN A 5 8.43 -40.34 36.70
CA GLN A 5 8.03 -39.14 36.00
C GLN A 5 8.99 -38.86 34.84
N GLY A 6 8.51 -38.28 33.77
CA GLY A 6 9.33 -37.79 32.65
C GLY A 6 8.91 -36.41 32.17
N GLN A 7 9.79 -35.73 31.49
CA GLN A 7 9.49 -34.45 30.86
C GLN A 7 9.86 -34.54 29.39
N MET A 8 9.06 -33.88 28.54
CA MET A 8 9.29 -33.74 27.11
C MET A 8 9.02 -32.31 26.71
N SER A 9 9.87 -31.74 25.88
CA SER A 9 9.65 -30.45 25.25
C SER A 9 9.37 -30.64 23.75
N ILE A 10 8.35 -29.95 23.26
CA ILE A 10 7.96 -29.95 21.84
C ILE A 10 8.04 -28.52 21.37
N GLY A 11 8.97 -28.24 20.46
CA GLY A 11 9.13 -26.97 19.76
C GLY A 11 8.90 -27.16 18.28
N VAL A 12 8.42 -26.13 17.61
CA VAL A 12 8.33 -26.04 16.16
C VAL A 12 9.34 -25.03 15.65
N ARG A 13 9.96 -25.33 14.51
CA ARG A 13 10.93 -24.43 13.87
C ARG A 13 10.21 -23.26 13.22
N ASP A 14 10.98 -22.19 12.94
CA ASP A 14 10.52 -21.01 12.22
C ASP A 14 9.66 -21.35 11.00
N GLY A 15 8.56 -20.63 10.85
CA GLY A 15 7.61 -20.84 9.76
C GLY A 15 6.57 -21.92 10.00
N LEU A 16 6.66 -22.65 11.12
CA LEU A 16 5.64 -23.62 11.55
C LEU A 16 4.96 -23.16 12.84
N GLN A 17 3.71 -23.57 13.02
CA GLN A 17 2.99 -23.43 14.28
C GLN A 17 2.38 -24.78 14.69
N LEU A 18 2.32 -25.01 15.96
CA LEU A 18 1.63 -26.15 16.53
C LEU A 18 0.13 -25.94 16.39
N GLN A 19 -0.52 -26.77 15.57
CA GLN A 19 -1.97 -26.69 15.34
C GLN A 19 -2.74 -27.52 16.35
N GLN A 20 -2.21 -28.68 16.70
CA GLN A 20 -2.86 -29.58 17.65
C GLN A 20 -1.80 -30.31 18.47
N LEU A 21 -2.05 -30.40 19.75
CA LEU A 21 -1.30 -31.22 20.70
C LEU A 21 -2.30 -31.97 21.57
N VAL A 22 -2.34 -33.27 21.43
CA VAL A 22 -3.21 -34.14 22.24
C VAL A 22 -2.33 -35.09 23.03
N PRO A 23 -2.05 -34.78 24.31
CA PRO A 23 -1.22 -35.62 25.15
C PRO A 23 -2.09 -36.66 25.87
N GLU A 24 -1.94 -37.93 25.51
CA GLU A 24 -2.46 -39.05 26.26
C GLU A 24 -1.34 -39.64 27.13
N GLY A 25 -1.55 -39.72 28.43
CA GLY A 25 -0.51 -40.14 29.38
C GLY A 25 0.51 -39.06 29.75
N ALA A 26 0.21 -37.78 29.41
CA ALA A 26 0.98 -36.61 29.76
C ALA A 26 0.06 -35.41 29.99
N VAL A 27 0.56 -34.42 30.71
CA VAL A 27 -0.11 -33.12 30.95
C VAL A 27 0.75 -31.99 30.45
N GLU A 28 0.13 -31.05 29.74
CA GLU A 28 0.82 -29.81 29.34
C GLU A 28 1.06 -28.94 30.56
N ARG A 29 2.31 -28.52 30.73
CA ARG A 29 2.74 -27.52 31.70
C ARG A 29 2.93 -26.17 30.99
N ASP A 30 3.38 -25.18 31.73
CA ASP A 30 3.50 -23.81 31.24
C ASP A 30 4.28 -23.69 29.93
N LEU A 31 3.85 -22.70 29.10
CA LEU A 31 4.56 -22.24 27.93
C LEU A 31 5.91 -21.66 28.32
N ASN A 32 6.99 -22.25 27.86
CA ASN A 32 8.30 -21.66 27.98
C ASN A 32 8.70 -21.02 26.63
N MET A 33 9.19 -19.77 26.66
CA MET A 33 9.74 -19.12 25.49
C MET A 33 11.26 -19.21 25.58
N GLU A 34 11.86 -20.14 24.88
CA GLU A 34 13.31 -20.21 24.70
C GLU A 34 13.69 -19.65 23.34
N HIS A 35 14.54 -18.62 23.34
CA HIS A 35 15.09 -17.98 22.11
C HIS A 35 14.05 -17.47 21.10
N GLY A 36 12.83 -17.16 21.56
CA GLY A 36 11.74 -16.67 20.71
C GLY A 36 10.86 -17.77 20.11
N ASP A 37 11.18 -19.03 20.31
CA ASP A 37 10.37 -20.16 19.88
C ASP A 37 9.37 -20.57 20.98
N VAL A 38 8.16 -20.92 20.56
CA VAL A 38 7.14 -21.44 21.47
C VAL A 38 7.42 -22.91 21.71
N VAL A 39 7.89 -23.23 22.92
CA VAL A 39 8.13 -24.61 23.35
C VAL A 39 7.03 -25.04 24.31
N ARG A 40 6.34 -26.13 24.00
CA ARG A 40 5.36 -26.79 24.88
C ARG A 40 6.06 -27.82 25.73
N MET A 41 5.91 -27.72 27.03
CA MET A 41 6.45 -28.69 27.98
C MET A 41 5.37 -29.67 28.42
N LEU A 42 5.67 -30.93 28.30
CA LEU A 42 4.79 -32.03 28.76
C LEU A 42 5.43 -32.73 29.92
N GLU A 43 4.66 -32.96 30.96
CA GLU A 43 4.99 -33.81 32.07
C GLU A 43 4.32 -35.18 31.86
N MET A 44 5.11 -36.22 31.67
CA MET A 44 4.64 -37.59 31.39
C MET A 44 4.45 -38.35 32.71
N PHE A 45 3.29 -38.94 32.89
CA PHE A 45 2.97 -39.78 34.05
C PHE A 45 2.83 -41.27 33.68
N GLU A 46 2.92 -41.57 32.38
CA GLU A 46 2.99 -42.91 31.86
C GLU A 46 4.33 -43.17 31.17
N PRO A 47 4.87 -44.39 31.21
CA PRO A 47 6.15 -44.73 30.58
C PRO A 47 6.11 -44.69 29.03
N ASN A 48 4.94 -44.83 28.43
CA ASN A 48 4.70 -44.83 26.99
C ASN A 48 3.51 -43.92 26.66
N PRO A 49 3.64 -42.59 26.77
CA PRO A 49 2.56 -41.69 26.43
C PRO A 49 2.30 -41.71 24.93
N ASN A 50 1.04 -41.60 24.56
CA ASN A 50 0.64 -41.39 23.17
C ASN A 50 0.42 -39.91 22.95
N ILE A 51 1.30 -39.26 22.17
CA ILE A 51 1.25 -37.83 21.95
C ILE A 51 1.04 -37.55 20.46
N LEU A 52 -0.15 -37.08 20.11
CA LEU A 52 -0.45 -36.63 18.76
C LEU A 52 -0.03 -35.16 18.61
N VAL A 53 0.88 -34.90 17.69
CA VAL A 53 1.35 -33.58 17.35
C VAL A 53 1.01 -33.31 15.89
N THR A 54 0.28 -32.21 15.66
CA THR A 54 0.04 -31.70 14.30
C THR A 54 0.64 -30.30 14.20
N ALA A 55 1.54 -30.11 13.28
CA ALA A 55 2.14 -28.82 12.96
C ALA A 55 1.73 -28.40 11.54
N GLY A 56 1.50 -27.11 11.36
CA GLY A 56 1.20 -26.52 10.06
C GLY A 56 2.05 -25.26 9.83
N PHE A 57 1.99 -24.73 8.63
CA PHE A 57 2.66 -23.47 8.35
C PHE A 57 2.02 -22.34 9.18
N ALA A 58 2.86 -21.56 9.87
CA ALA A 58 2.43 -20.34 10.50
C ALA A 58 2.15 -19.29 9.41
N PRO A 59 1.03 -18.55 9.47
CA PRO A 59 0.82 -17.44 8.56
C PRO A 59 1.90 -16.38 8.80
N ILE A 60 2.54 -15.97 7.72
CA ILE A 60 3.56 -14.92 7.76
C ILE A 60 2.83 -13.59 7.87
N VAL A 61 3.18 -12.78 8.87
CA VAL A 61 2.61 -11.44 9.03
C VAL A 61 3.48 -10.43 8.32
N LEU A 62 2.90 -9.75 7.35
CA LEU A 62 3.51 -8.62 6.65
C LEU A 62 2.89 -7.32 7.17
N HIS A 63 3.74 -6.38 7.53
CA HIS A 63 3.35 -5.03 7.88
C HIS A 63 3.63 -4.11 6.70
N ALA A 64 2.62 -3.34 6.32
CA ALA A 64 2.71 -2.42 5.19
C ALA A 64 2.09 -1.07 5.54
N THR A 65 2.70 0.00 5.05
CA THR A 65 2.13 1.36 5.07
C THR A 65 2.10 1.85 3.63
N GLN A 66 0.95 2.22 3.13
CA GLN A 66 0.83 2.68 1.75
C GLN A 66 0.81 4.21 1.70
N VAL A 67 1.68 4.78 0.88
CA VAL A 67 1.68 6.22 0.57
C VAL A 67 1.46 6.38 -0.92
N SER A 68 0.44 7.12 -1.30
CA SER A 68 -0.02 7.25 -2.68
C SER A 68 -0.14 8.72 -3.08
N ARG A 69 0.53 9.11 -4.18
CA ARG A 69 0.39 10.42 -4.81
C ARG A 69 -0.33 10.25 -6.14
N TYR A 70 -1.45 10.93 -6.26
CA TYR A 70 -2.23 11.00 -7.49
C TYR A 70 -2.01 12.33 -8.17
N GLU A 71 -1.57 12.30 -9.42
CA GLU A 71 -1.41 13.47 -10.27
C GLU A 71 -2.48 13.43 -11.36
N ALA A 72 -3.38 14.41 -11.34
CA ALA A 72 -4.56 14.44 -12.18
C ALA A 72 -4.43 15.52 -13.27
N SER A 73 -4.61 15.12 -14.51
CA SER A 73 -4.83 15.99 -15.67
C SER A 73 -6.29 15.91 -16.12
N THR A 74 -6.66 16.63 -17.16
CA THR A 74 -8.03 16.58 -17.69
C THR A 74 -8.40 15.26 -18.39
N LYS A 75 -7.42 14.39 -18.66
CA LYS A 75 -7.62 13.12 -19.37
C LYS A 75 -7.01 11.90 -18.71
N LEU A 76 -6.11 12.12 -17.77
CA LEU A 76 -5.30 11.06 -17.19
C LEU A 76 -5.13 11.27 -15.71
N LEU A 77 -5.24 10.20 -14.95
CA LEU A 77 -4.88 10.13 -13.55
C LEU A 77 -3.67 9.20 -13.43
N LYS A 78 -2.56 9.72 -12.92
CA LYS A 78 -1.33 8.98 -12.65
C LYS A 78 -1.25 8.71 -11.15
N LEU A 79 -0.78 7.55 -10.78
CA LEU A 79 -0.49 7.16 -9.40
C LEU A 79 0.99 6.79 -9.29
N ALA A 80 1.68 7.42 -8.36
CA ALA A 80 2.91 6.92 -7.79
C ALA A 80 2.64 6.48 -6.36
N THR A 81 3.03 5.27 -5.98
CA THR A 81 2.84 4.78 -4.62
C THR A 81 4.11 4.12 -4.10
N GLU A 82 4.39 4.36 -2.83
CA GLU A 82 5.46 3.73 -2.07
C GLU A 82 4.85 2.92 -0.93
N ILE A 83 5.29 1.67 -0.81
CA ILE A 83 4.77 0.73 0.17
C ILE A 83 5.96 0.07 0.87
N PRO A 84 6.45 0.63 1.99
CA PRO A 84 7.38 -0.07 2.85
C PRO A 84 6.70 -1.32 3.42
N ILE A 85 7.37 -2.45 3.25
CA ILE A 85 6.89 -3.77 3.66
C ILE A 85 7.96 -4.44 4.52
N THR A 86 7.55 -4.95 5.66
CA THR A 86 8.39 -5.74 6.54
C THR A 86 7.69 -7.04 6.92
N SER A 87 8.45 -8.11 7.09
CA SER A 87 7.94 -9.37 7.62
C SER A 87 8.30 -9.52 9.09
N GLY A 88 7.35 -9.97 9.89
CA GLY A 88 7.54 -10.16 11.33
C GLY A 88 8.34 -11.42 11.69
N ASN A 89 8.17 -12.51 10.96
CA ASN A 89 8.58 -13.85 11.42
C ASN A 89 9.20 -14.76 10.36
N SER A 90 9.04 -14.48 9.08
CA SER A 90 9.58 -15.35 8.02
C SER A 90 9.75 -14.59 6.72
N THR A 91 10.41 -15.19 5.74
CA THR A 91 10.65 -14.57 4.43
C THR A 91 9.52 -14.90 3.46
N VAL A 92 9.01 -13.88 2.77
CA VAL A 92 8.00 -14.00 1.71
C VAL A 92 8.66 -13.76 0.35
N HIS A 93 8.48 -14.69 -0.57
CA HIS A 93 9.05 -14.60 -1.92
C HIS A 93 8.04 -14.13 -2.97
N GLU A 94 6.76 -14.21 -2.67
CA GLU A 94 5.70 -13.82 -3.60
C GLU A 94 4.70 -12.91 -2.90
N LEU A 95 4.28 -11.85 -3.57
CA LEU A 95 3.25 -10.93 -3.08
C LEU A 95 2.21 -10.71 -4.18
N ARG A 96 0.95 -10.69 -3.80
CA ARG A 96 -0.17 -10.44 -4.70
C ARG A 96 -0.93 -9.20 -4.29
N MET A 97 -1.27 -8.38 -5.28
CA MET A 97 -2.04 -7.16 -5.08
C MET A 97 -3.16 -7.07 -6.10
N SER A 98 -4.36 -6.75 -5.66
CA SER A 98 -5.44 -6.41 -6.58
C SER A 98 -5.21 -5.05 -7.22
N VAL A 99 -5.54 -4.95 -8.50
CA VAL A 99 -5.50 -3.70 -9.26
C VAL A 99 -6.88 -3.46 -9.86
N LYS A 100 -7.60 -2.45 -9.34
CA LYS A 100 -8.93 -2.10 -9.86
C LYS A 100 -8.86 -1.68 -11.34
N SER A 101 -9.83 -2.14 -12.13
CA SER A 101 -10.05 -1.59 -13.46
C SER A 101 -10.56 -0.14 -13.35
N PRO A 102 -10.14 0.80 -14.21
CA PRO A 102 -9.35 0.63 -15.44
C PRO A 102 -7.84 0.91 -15.28
N TRP A 103 -7.29 0.91 -14.06
CA TRP A 103 -5.89 1.21 -13.81
C TRP A 103 -4.93 0.25 -14.53
N GLN A 104 -3.84 0.80 -15.07
CA GLN A 104 -2.77 0.06 -15.73
C GLN A 104 -1.47 0.23 -14.96
N VAL A 105 -0.79 -0.87 -14.67
CA VAL A 105 0.55 -0.85 -14.06
C VAL A 105 1.56 -0.48 -15.14
N ILE A 106 2.34 0.57 -14.89
CA ILE A 106 3.36 1.10 -15.80
C ILE A 106 4.73 0.60 -15.39
N SER A 107 5.06 0.69 -14.10
CA SER A 107 6.34 0.21 -13.59
C SER A 107 6.21 -0.34 -12.18
N VAL A 108 7.12 -1.26 -11.86
CA VAL A 108 7.32 -1.87 -10.55
C VAL A 108 8.79 -1.81 -10.23
N ASN A 109 9.14 -1.13 -9.16
CA ASN A 109 10.51 -1.03 -8.67
C ASN A 109 10.54 -1.31 -7.17
N THR A 110 11.72 -1.50 -6.63
CA THR A 110 11.93 -1.69 -5.19
C THR A 110 13.10 -0.87 -4.69
N GLU A 111 13.07 -0.60 -3.40
CA GLU A 111 14.22 -0.10 -2.66
C GLU A 111 14.51 -1.07 -1.50
N PRO A 112 15.70 -1.70 -1.46
CA PRO A 112 16.78 -1.64 -2.46
C PRO A 112 16.37 -2.09 -3.86
N GLU A 113 17.05 -1.55 -4.88
CA GLU A 113 16.76 -1.89 -6.28
C GLU A 113 17.05 -3.36 -6.61
N GLY A 114 16.34 -3.91 -7.60
CA GLY A 114 16.56 -5.24 -8.15
C GLY A 114 16.08 -6.40 -7.29
N LEU A 115 15.30 -6.15 -6.25
CA LEU A 115 14.71 -7.22 -5.43
C LEU A 115 13.53 -7.90 -6.12
N VAL A 116 12.75 -7.20 -6.94
CA VAL A 116 11.73 -7.83 -7.79
C VAL A 116 12.43 -8.50 -8.96
N GLY A 117 12.37 -9.83 -8.99
CA GLY A 117 12.90 -10.63 -10.09
C GLY A 117 11.94 -10.68 -11.28
N GLN A 118 10.65 -10.75 -11.01
CA GLN A 118 9.60 -10.81 -12.01
C GLN A 118 8.31 -10.21 -11.48
N PHE A 119 7.56 -9.57 -12.36
CA PHE A 119 6.16 -9.22 -12.08
C PHE A 119 5.28 -9.51 -13.28
N GLN A 120 4.03 -9.81 -13.01
CA GLN A 120 3.00 -9.96 -14.04
C GLN A 120 1.65 -9.45 -13.55
N VAL A 121 0.83 -9.00 -14.50
CA VAL A 121 -0.56 -8.64 -14.22
C VAL A 121 -1.45 -9.69 -14.89
N SER A 122 -2.12 -10.48 -14.08
CA SER A 122 -3.04 -11.53 -14.50
C SER A 122 -4.49 -11.14 -14.23
N THR A 123 -5.44 -11.82 -14.89
CA THR A 123 -6.86 -11.71 -14.56
C THR A 123 -7.29 -13.03 -13.94
N VAL A 124 -7.67 -12.98 -12.69
CA VAL A 124 -8.19 -14.14 -11.95
C VAL A 124 -9.68 -13.99 -11.72
N THR A 125 -10.38 -15.11 -11.55
CA THR A 125 -11.80 -15.11 -11.19
C THR A 125 -11.93 -15.54 -9.75
N VAL A 126 -12.34 -14.62 -8.87
CA VAL A 126 -12.57 -14.89 -7.45
C VAL A 126 -14.07 -14.76 -7.19
N ALA A 127 -14.69 -15.83 -6.69
CA ALA A 127 -16.14 -15.87 -6.42
C ALA A 127 -17.02 -15.41 -7.62
N GLY A 128 -16.60 -15.72 -8.85
CA GLY A 128 -17.33 -15.34 -10.07
C GLY A 128 -17.04 -13.91 -10.56
N VAL A 129 -16.26 -13.12 -9.85
CA VAL A 129 -15.87 -11.77 -10.24
C VAL A 129 -14.47 -11.78 -10.85
N LYS A 130 -14.34 -11.19 -12.04
CA LYS A 130 -13.03 -11.00 -12.69
C LYS A 130 -12.28 -9.89 -11.98
N GLN A 131 -11.11 -10.21 -11.48
CA GLN A 131 -10.22 -9.30 -10.76
C GLN A 131 -8.83 -9.33 -11.41
N ARG A 132 -8.22 -8.17 -11.54
CA ARG A 132 -6.83 -8.07 -11.99
C ARG A 132 -5.91 -8.13 -10.78
N VAL A 133 -4.90 -8.96 -10.87
CA VAL A 133 -3.93 -9.18 -9.80
C VAL A 133 -2.53 -8.94 -10.35
N LEU A 134 -1.79 -8.08 -9.66
CA LEU A 134 -0.35 -7.89 -9.80
C LEU A 134 0.33 -8.93 -8.93
N GLU A 135 1.09 -9.82 -9.54
CA GLU A 135 1.89 -10.86 -8.89
C GLU A 135 3.35 -10.46 -8.95
N LEU A 136 4.00 -10.44 -7.81
CA LEU A 136 5.39 -10.02 -7.62
C LEU A 136 6.20 -11.19 -7.08
N VAL A 137 7.33 -11.47 -7.71
CA VAL A 137 8.29 -12.50 -7.25
C VAL A 137 9.58 -11.79 -6.86
N PHE A 138 10.02 -12.00 -5.63
CA PHE A 138 11.22 -11.40 -5.07
C PHE A 138 12.39 -12.36 -5.10
N ASN A 139 13.54 -11.93 -5.62
CA ASN A 139 14.75 -12.76 -5.75
C ASN A 139 15.25 -13.28 -4.39
N ASN A 140 15.29 -12.40 -3.38
CA ASN A 140 15.79 -12.74 -2.05
C ASN A 140 14.68 -12.81 -0.98
N GLY A 141 13.43 -12.53 -1.40
CA GLY A 141 12.29 -12.45 -0.51
C GLY A 141 12.28 -11.21 0.40
N ILE A 142 11.15 -10.98 1.04
CA ILE A 142 10.93 -9.93 2.04
C ILE A 142 11.05 -10.56 3.41
N GLY A 143 11.98 -10.10 4.24
CA GLY A 143 12.20 -10.62 5.57
C GLY A 143 12.38 -9.51 6.62
N ARG A 144 12.49 -9.90 7.89
CA ARG A 144 12.70 -8.95 8.99
C ARG A 144 14.01 -8.17 8.84
N ALA A 145 15.06 -8.82 8.37
CA ALA A 145 16.38 -8.21 8.19
C ALA A 145 16.51 -7.41 6.88
N GLN A 146 15.55 -7.55 5.98
CA GLN A 146 15.54 -6.91 4.66
C GLN A 146 14.16 -6.30 4.41
N PRO A 147 13.86 -5.13 5.00
CA PRO A 147 12.68 -4.37 4.63
C PRO A 147 12.77 -3.97 3.15
N VAL A 148 11.63 -3.94 2.50
CA VAL A 148 11.53 -3.60 1.07
C VAL A 148 10.52 -2.48 0.93
N THR A 149 10.87 -1.41 0.24
CA THR A 149 9.90 -0.43 -0.22
C THR A 149 9.53 -0.74 -1.66
N LEU A 150 8.28 -1.12 -1.88
CA LEU A 150 7.72 -1.34 -3.20
C LEU A 150 7.28 0.00 -3.79
N LYS A 151 7.81 0.33 -4.98
CA LYS A 151 7.49 1.58 -5.72
C LYS A 151 6.73 1.22 -6.98
N LEU A 152 5.46 1.64 -7.05
CA LEU A 152 4.59 1.34 -8.18
C LEU A 152 4.18 2.63 -8.89
N GLN A 153 4.12 2.57 -10.22
CA GLN A 153 3.50 3.61 -11.04
C GLN A 153 2.35 3.02 -11.83
N LEU A 154 1.21 3.65 -11.72
CA LEU A 154 0.00 3.26 -12.44
C LEU A 154 -0.61 4.47 -13.13
N GLN A 155 -1.47 4.19 -14.13
CA GLN A 155 -2.25 5.23 -14.78
C GLN A 155 -3.65 4.73 -15.12
N CYS A 156 -4.59 5.66 -15.17
CA CYS A 156 -5.92 5.39 -15.73
C CYS A 156 -6.44 6.59 -16.49
N ALA A 157 -7.18 6.34 -17.57
CA ALA A 157 -7.90 7.38 -18.29
C ALA A 157 -9.09 7.87 -17.46
N ILE A 158 -9.33 9.18 -17.47
CA ILE A 158 -10.50 9.81 -16.90
C ILE A 158 -11.24 10.62 -17.95
N GLU A 159 -12.55 10.69 -17.82
CA GLU A 159 -13.38 11.47 -18.72
C GLU A 159 -13.63 12.86 -18.14
N SER A 160 -13.51 13.89 -18.99
CA SER A 160 -13.83 15.28 -18.62
C SER A 160 -13.08 15.83 -17.40
N GLY A 161 -11.97 15.21 -17.01
CA GLY A 161 -11.21 15.61 -15.81
C GLY A 161 -11.88 15.29 -14.49
N GLU A 162 -12.96 14.51 -14.49
CA GLU A 162 -13.68 14.12 -13.27
C GLU A 162 -13.32 12.71 -12.83
N PHE A 163 -13.15 12.53 -11.54
CA PHE A 163 -12.91 11.22 -10.92
C PHE A 163 -13.40 11.19 -9.47
N SER A 164 -13.64 9.99 -8.98
CA SER A 164 -14.15 9.78 -7.62
C SER A 164 -13.09 9.21 -6.69
N GLY A 165 -13.31 9.33 -5.39
CA GLY A 165 -12.49 8.70 -4.36
C GLY A 165 -12.41 7.17 -4.52
N ASN A 166 -13.43 6.54 -5.12
CA ASN A 166 -13.39 5.10 -5.41
C ASN A 166 -12.29 4.72 -6.42
N GLN A 167 -11.89 5.64 -7.30
CA GLN A 167 -10.78 5.44 -8.23
C GLN A 167 -9.43 5.58 -7.50
N LEU A 168 -9.36 6.33 -6.41
CA LEU A 168 -8.14 6.49 -5.62
C LEU A 168 -7.78 5.23 -4.80
N ALA A 169 -8.76 4.39 -4.44
CA ALA A 169 -8.51 3.11 -3.75
C ALA A 169 -8.31 1.98 -4.77
N CYS A 170 -7.26 2.07 -5.60
CA CYS A 170 -7.08 1.17 -6.74
C CYS A 170 -6.22 -0.07 -6.46
N LEU A 171 -5.46 -0.07 -5.37
CA LEU A 171 -4.60 -1.18 -4.95
C LEU A 171 -5.10 -1.78 -3.63
N GLY A 172 -4.98 -3.07 -3.50
CA GLY A 172 -5.23 -3.81 -2.27
C GLY A 172 -4.35 -5.04 -2.20
N PHE A 173 -4.04 -5.52 -1.01
CA PHE A 173 -3.31 -6.76 -0.85
C PHE A 173 -4.26 -7.96 -1.00
N GLU A 174 -3.80 -8.97 -1.70
CA GLU A 174 -4.52 -10.21 -1.93
C GLU A 174 -3.86 -11.36 -1.16
N PRO A 175 -4.63 -12.38 -0.77
CA PRO A 175 -4.06 -13.60 -0.21
C PRO A 175 -3.15 -14.28 -1.23
N PRO A 176 -2.21 -15.14 -0.76
CA PRO A 176 -1.36 -15.93 -1.66
C PRO A 176 -2.20 -16.81 -2.59
N ALA A 177 -1.61 -17.22 -3.70
CA ALA A 177 -2.26 -18.15 -4.61
C ALA A 177 -2.62 -19.47 -3.87
N PRO A 178 -3.73 -20.14 -4.21
CA PRO A 178 -4.16 -21.35 -3.51
C PRO A 178 -3.16 -22.51 -3.56
N ASP A 179 -2.31 -22.52 -4.56
CA ASP A 179 -1.22 -23.49 -4.78
C ASP A 179 0.09 -23.09 -4.07
N ASN A 180 0.16 -21.87 -3.55
CA ASN A 180 1.32 -21.41 -2.80
C ASN A 180 1.33 -22.06 -1.40
N ARG A 181 2.47 -22.66 -1.04
CA ARG A 181 2.67 -23.27 0.28
C ARG A 181 2.87 -22.22 1.39
N GLN A 182 3.23 -20.99 1.02
CA GLN A 182 3.41 -19.90 1.98
C GLN A 182 2.08 -19.17 2.17
N MET A 183 1.53 -19.26 3.36
CA MET A 183 0.38 -18.46 3.79
C MET A 183 0.90 -17.17 4.41
N TYR A 184 0.48 -16.03 3.90
CA TYR A 184 0.78 -14.75 4.53
C TYR A 184 -0.50 -13.94 4.73
N GLN A 185 -0.47 -13.05 5.71
CA GLN A 185 -1.48 -12.04 5.98
C GLN A 185 -0.81 -10.68 6.00
N VAL A 186 -1.33 -9.75 5.23
CA VAL A 186 -0.85 -8.37 5.26
C VAL A 186 -1.69 -7.58 6.25
N VAL A 187 -1.02 -6.95 7.19
CA VAL A 187 -1.61 -5.98 8.11
C VAL A 187 -1.26 -4.60 7.59
N GLU A 188 -2.20 -3.99 6.89
CA GLU A 188 -2.07 -2.61 6.45
C GLU A 188 -2.27 -1.70 7.66
N GLN A 189 -1.22 -0.98 8.01
CA GLN A 189 -1.27 -0.09 9.17
C GLN A 189 -1.94 1.22 8.84
N GLN A 190 -1.58 1.84 7.71
CA GLN A 190 -2.10 3.13 7.28
C GLN A 190 -1.98 3.28 5.76
N HIS A 191 -2.92 4.00 5.17
CA HIS A 191 -2.85 4.40 3.77
C HIS A 191 -3.07 5.91 3.67
N PHE A 192 -2.06 6.62 3.16
CA PHE A 192 -2.09 8.07 2.95
C PHE A 192 -2.22 8.37 1.46
N ILE A 193 -3.07 9.33 1.14
CA ILE A 193 -3.38 9.72 -0.23
C ILE A 193 -3.13 11.21 -0.39
N GLY A 194 -2.25 11.57 -1.30
CA GLY A 194 -2.08 12.93 -1.79
C GLY A 194 -2.65 13.09 -3.19
N VAL A 195 -3.39 14.16 -3.46
CA VAL A 195 -3.95 14.44 -4.79
C VAL A 195 -3.51 15.82 -5.23
N VAL A 196 -2.92 15.90 -6.43
CA VAL A 196 -2.46 17.13 -7.05
C VAL A 196 -2.97 17.24 -8.48
N ALA A 197 -3.12 18.46 -8.98
CA ALA A 197 -3.37 18.70 -10.41
C ALA A 197 -2.04 18.91 -11.13
N GLU A 198 -1.92 18.31 -12.33
CA GLU A 198 -0.80 18.60 -13.24
C GLU A 198 -0.88 20.07 -13.71
N GLN A 199 0.16 20.84 -13.47
CA GLN A 199 0.16 22.26 -13.86
C GLN A 199 0.00 22.44 -15.39
N PRO A 200 -0.74 23.42 -15.88
CA PRO A 200 -1.36 24.56 -15.17
C PRO A 200 -2.83 24.30 -14.71
N ALA A 201 -3.22 23.08 -14.48
CA ALA A 201 -4.59 22.75 -14.07
C ALA A 201 -4.85 23.09 -12.59
N VAL A 202 -6.13 23.14 -12.25
CA VAL A 202 -6.62 23.37 -10.88
C VAL A 202 -7.51 22.20 -10.48
N LEU A 203 -7.25 21.64 -9.29
CA LEU A 203 -8.06 20.61 -8.67
C LEU A 203 -9.17 21.25 -7.83
N ARG A 204 -10.40 20.81 -8.05
CA ARG A 204 -11.56 21.12 -7.20
C ARG A 204 -12.04 19.84 -6.55
N VAL A 205 -12.35 19.92 -5.28
CA VAL A 205 -12.89 18.80 -4.52
C VAL A 205 -14.30 19.16 -4.07
N SER A 206 -15.25 18.32 -4.40
CA SER A 206 -16.63 18.38 -3.87
C SER A 206 -16.83 17.24 -2.88
N ASN A 207 -17.83 17.39 -2.01
CA ASN A 207 -18.12 16.45 -0.94
C ASN A 207 -16.92 16.27 0.03
N VAL A 208 -16.34 17.38 0.46
CA VAL A 208 -15.13 17.42 1.32
C VAL A 208 -15.33 16.70 2.65
N ALA A 209 -16.59 16.58 3.13
CA ALA A 209 -16.91 15.89 4.37
C ALA A 209 -16.55 14.38 4.34
N ALA A 210 -16.40 13.81 3.15
CA ALA A 210 -15.95 12.42 2.96
C ALA A 210 -14.43 12.22 3.05
N LEU A 211 -13.68 13.31 3.17
CA LEU A 211 -12.23 13.28 3.26
C LEU A 211 -11.78 13.60 4.68
N LEU A 212 -10.97 12.76 5.25
CA LEU A 212 -10.30 13.03 6.53
C LEU A 212 -8.96 13.72 6.23
N PRO A 213 -8.90 15.07 6.33
CA PRO A 213 -7.67 15.78 6.06
C PRO A 213 -6.62 15.40 7.10
N PHE A 214 -5.44 15.06 6.63
CA PHE A 214 -4.29 14.77 7.47
C PHE A 214 -3.30 15.94 7.36
N ARG A 215 -2.94 16.51 8.50
CA ARG A 215 -1.92 17.55 8.56
C ARG A 215 -0.61 16.93 9.01
N LEU A 216 0.43 17.11 8.21
CA LEU A 216 1.79 16.79 8.63
C LEU A 216 2.16 17.71 9.80
N ASN A 217 2.28 17.15 10.98
CA ASN A 217 2.74 17.83 12.18
C ASN A 217 4.01 17.16 12.70
N SER A 218 4.61 17.71 13.76
CA SER A 218 5.82 17.16 14.35
C SER A 218 5.71 15.72 14.87
N GLN A 219 4.50 15.21 15.06
CA GLN A 219 4.26 13.82 15.48
C GLN A 219 4.20 12.85 14.29
N SER A 220 4.10 13.36 13.06
CA SER A 220 4.11 12.59 11.82
C SER A 220 5.40 12.79 11.03
N GLN A 221 6.50 12.89 11.75
CA GLN A 221 7.83 13.18 11.17
C GLN A 221 8.23 12.17 10.08
N GLU A 222 7.87 10.89 10.28
CA GLU A 222 8.09 9.84 9.28
C GLU A 222 7.38 10.11 7.94
N LEU A 223 6.20 10.74 7.97
CA LEU A 223 5.47 11.09 6.74
C LEU A 223 5.98 12.39 6.11
N ALA A 224 6.52 13.31 6.91
CA ALA A 224 7.09 14.56 6.43
C ALA A 224 8.38 14.32 5.63
N GLU A 225 9.07 13.21 5.89
CA GLU A 225 10.29 12.80 5.18
C GLU A 225 9.97 12.11 3.85
N ILE A 226 8.71 11.75 3.58
CA ILE A 226 8.32 11.13 2.30
C ILE A 226 8.29 12.20 1.22
N GLU A 227 9.30 12.17 0.36
CA GLU A 227 9.52 13.13 -0.73
C GLU A 227 8.28 13.28 -1.63
N MET A 228 7.56 12.19 -1.86
CA MET A 228 6.32 12.16 -2.66
C MET A 228 5.21 13.09 -2.14
N LEU A 229 5.19 13.43 -0.86
CA LEU A 229 4.14 14.23 -0.24
C LEU A 229 4.53 15.69 0.01
N GLN A 230 5.78 16.07 -0.21
CA GLN A 230 6.28 17.41 0.14
C GLN A 230 5.56 18.55 -0.58
N ASP A 231 5.20 18.35 -1.85
CA ASP A 231 4.53 19.37 -2.67
C ASP A 231 2.99 19.20 -2.71
N VAL A 232 2.45 18.28 -1.90
CA VAL A 232 1.01 17.98 -1.88
C VAL A 232 0.31 18.92 -0.90
N GLY A 233 -0.54 19.81 -1.41
CA GLY A 233 -1.31 20.74 -0.59
C GLY A 233 -2.34 20.07 0.34
N PHE A 234 -2.83 18.89 -0.05
CA PHE A 234 -3.84 18.13 0.72
C PHE A 234 -3.44 16.67 0.79
N ILE A 235 -3.29 16.18 2.02
CA ILE A 235 -3.03 14.77 2.31
C ILE A 235 -4.22 14.24 3.10
N TYR A 236 -4.69 13.07 2.71
CA TYR A 236 -5.82 12.39 3.31
C TYR A 236 -5.40 11.02 3.83
N ARG A 237 -5.92 10.62 4.97
CA ARG A 237 -5.88 9.21 5.36
C ARG A 237 -7.00 8.47 4.65
N HIS A 238 -6.69 7.31 4.09
CA HIS A 238 -7.69 6.49 3.43
C HIS A 238 -8.77 6.06 4.42
N ASP A 239 -10.01 6.36 4.05
CA ASP A 239 -11.23 5.94 4.74
C ASP A 239 -12.21 5.45 3.67
N PRO A 240 -13.04 4.43 3.92
CA PRO A 240 -14.10 4.01 3.00
C PRO A 240 -15.00 5.16 2.53
N ALA A 241 -15.18 6.19 3.35
CA ALA A 241 -15.92 7.41 2.99
C ALA A 241 -15.25 8.21 1.85
N VAL A 242 -13.95 8.08 1.64
CA VAL A 242 -13.23 8.72 0.51
C VAL A 242 -13.81 8.29 -0.84
N ALA A 243 -14.39 7.10 -0.92
CA ALA A 243 -15.06 6.64 -2.13
C ALA A 243 -16.22 7.55 -2.60
N GLN A 244 -16.81 8.33 -1.70
CA GLN A 244 -17.88 9.28 -2.00
C GLN A 244 -17.37 10.65 -2.47
N ALA A 245 -16.09 10.97 -2.24
CA ALA A 245 -15.51 12.23 -2.67
C ALA A 245 -15.47 12.32 -4.20
N GLN A 246 -15.71 13.52 -4.72
CA GLN A 246 -15.66 13.83 -6.14
C GLN A 246 -14.57 14.86 -6.40
N PHE A 247 -13.80 14.64 -7.43
CA PHE A 247 -12.69 15.50 -7.85
C PHE A 247 -12.93 15.96 -9.27
N ALA A 248 -12.63 17.21 -9.55
CA ALA A 248 -12.68 17.77 -10.90
C ALA A 248 -11.40 18.57 -11.18
N VAL A 249 -10.80 18.30 -12.31
CA VAL A 249 -9.64 19.00 -12.83
C VAL A 249 -10.05 19.89 -13.99
N SER A 250 -9.78 21.18 -13.88
CA SER A 250 -10.04 22.14 -14.93
C SER A 250 -8.77 22.89 -15.31
N ARG A 251 -8.69 23.32 -16.56
CA ARG A 251 -7.59 24.22 -16.95
C ARG A 251 -7.76 25.55 -16.23
N ARG A 252 -6.68 26.09 -15.70
CA ARG A 252 -6.66 27.47 -15.19
C ARG A 252 -6.92 28.42 -16.36
N GLN A 253 -7.97 29.19 -16.26
CA GLN A 253 -8.15 30.30 -17.19
C GLN A 253 -7.03 31.30 -16.91
N GLN A 254 -6.22 31.53 -17.92
CA GLN A 254 -5.27 32.64 -17.86
C GLN A 254 -6.07 33.91 -18.04
N THR A 255 -6.16 34.70 -17.00
CA THR A 255 -6.66 36.07 -17.07
C THR A 255 -5.43 36.97 -17.27
N PHE A 256 -5.44 37.75 -18.33
CA PHE A 256 -4.45 38.77 -18.54
C PHE A 256 -5.09 40.12 -18.18
N ASP A 257 -4.53 40.81 -17.25
CA ASP A 257 -4.82 42.23 -17.04
C ASP A 257 -3.96 42.99 -18.03
N VAL A 258 -4.61 43.66 -18.94
CA VAL A 258 -3.93 44.45 -19.97
C VAL A 258 -4.28 45.91 -19.72
N ASP A 259 -3.27 46.68 -19.36
CA ASP A 259 -3.38 48.13 -19.34
C ASP A 259 -3.18 48.68 -20.74
N LEU A 260 -4.20 49.34 -21.25
CA LEU A 260 -4.17 50.01 -22.54
C LEU A 260 -3.95 51.50 -22.31
N TYR A 261 -2.83 52.00 -22.77
CA TYR A 261 -2.56 53.45 -22.78
C TYR A 261 -2.59 53.92 -24.24
N SER A 262 -3.49 54.90 -24.54
CA SER A 262 -3.47 55.57 -25.81
C SER A 262 -3.06 57.03 -25.61
N VAL A 263 -2.13 57.49 -26.39
CA VAL A 263 -1.71 58.90 -26.44
C VAL A 263 -2.07 59.42 -27.81
N LEU A 264 -2.87 60.48 -27.87
CA LEU A 264 -3.22 61.18 -29.07
C LEU A 264 -2.24 62.37 -29.21
N GLU A 265 -1.45 62.33 -30.23
CA GLU A 265 -0.52 63.43 -30.58
C GLU A 265 -1.09 64.21 -31.80
N VAL A 266 -1.34 65.48 -31.64
CA VAL A 266 -1.86 66.33 -32.69
C VAL A 266 -0.70 67.22 -33.24
N GLN A 267 -0.36 66.96 -34.50
CA GLN A 267 0.65 67.78 -35.20
C GLN A 267 -0.01 68.46 -36.42
N GLY A 268 -0.36 69.73 -36.29
CA GLY A 268 -1.00 70.51 -37.32
C GLY A 268 -2.43 70.01 -37.58
N GLU A 269 -2.75 69.45 -38.76
CA GLU A 269 -3.99 68.89 -39.14
C GLU A 269 -3.99 67.36 -39.01
N GLU A 270 -2.88 66.76 -38.59
CA GLU A 270 -2.77 65.28 -38.45
C GLU A 270 -2.88 64.87 -36.98
N VAL A 271 -3.55 63.74 -36.72
CA VAL A 271 -3.74 63.12 -35.43
C VAL A 271 -3.06 61.74 -35.43
N HIS A 272 -2.08 61.57 -34.59
CA HIS A 272 -1.42 60.29 -34.41
C HIS A 272 -1.85 59.66 -33.08
N GLU A 273 -2.32 58.41 -33.15
CA GLU A 273 -2.62 57.63 -31.95
C GLU A 273 -1.51 56.60 -31.71
N ILE A 274 -0.90 56.67 -30.55
CA ILE A 274 0.09 55.71 -30.09
C ILE A 274 -0.55 54.87 -29.02
N VAL A 275 -0.76 53.58 -29.32
CA VAL A 275 -1.33 52.60 -28.36
C VAL A 275 -0.18 51.77 -27.79
N LYS A 276 -0.07 51.75 -26.47
CA LYS A 276 0.88 50.92 -25.74
C LYS A 276 0.11 49.91 -24.92
N LEU A 277 0.41 48.63 -25.14
CA LEU A 277 -0.03 47.51 -24.35
C LEU A 277 1.07 47.15 -23.34
N THR A 278 0.77 47.07 -22.07
CA THR A 278 1.68 46.63 -21.01
C THR A 278 1.04 45.55 -20.17
#